data_22e90c4d0e21bb556c76399d43a50cb8
#
_entry.id   22e90c4d0e21bb556c76399d43a50cb8
#
_cell.length_a   1.000
_cell.length_b   1.000
_cell.length_c   1.000
_cell.angle_alpha   90.00
_cell.angle_beta   90.00
_cell.angle_gamma   90.00
#
_symmetry.space_group_name_H-M   'P 1'
#
loop_
_entity.id
_entity.type
_entity.pdbx_description
1 polymer ?
#
loop_
_entity_poly.entity_id
_entity_poly.type
_entity_poly.pdbx_seq_one_letter_code
_entity_poly.pdbx_strand_id
1 'polypeptide(L)'
;MKVNNFGPGSPKLKANADGKIEKERLGNTIPKITGGFGINARYKSFDLSAFFNYSLGNKIINATKLASGFYSDTKKDWNLNNEFNLSKRYTWIDPANGMDMTSKSYINEFGSDYAINRLNEINAGASIFNPASITQIPLLDWAVEDGAFLRVNNISIGYTLPKVFVQKLQMQNVRIYFTGYNLYCFTKYSGADPEVDTCRKTPMTPGIDYSAYPKSRSFVAVSYTHLRAHETCADL
;
A
#
# COMPACT_ATOMS: atom_id res chain seq x y z
N MET A 1 -14.63 -11.98 -23.30
CA MET A 1 -14.54 -10.58 -23.71
C MET A 1 -13.61 -10.51 -24.91
N LYS A 2 -13.98 -9.84 -26.01
CA LYS A 2 -13.14 -9.73 -27.22
C LYS A 2 -12.44 -8.38 -27.20
N VAL A 3 -11.19 -8.34 -27.70
CA VAL A 3 -10.37 -7.10 -27.74
C VAL A 3 -11.02 -6.01 -28.62
N ASN A 4 -11.84 -6.40 -29.61
CA ASN A 4 -12.55 -5.48 -30.51
C ASN A 4 -13.58 -4.56 -29.81
N ASN A 5 -13.86 -4.77 -28.53
CA ASN A 5 -14.78 -3.92 -27.74
C ASN A 5 -14.05 -2.78 -27.03
N PHE A 6 -12.74 -2.63 -27.23
CA PHE A 6 -11.95 -1.57 -26.63
C PHE A 6 -11.65 -0.49 -27.67
N GLY A 7 -11.98 0.75 -27.32
CA GLY A 7 -11.71 1.95 -28.11
C GLY A 7 -10.44 2.70 -27.69
N PRO A 8 -10.17 3.85 -28.30
CA PRO A 8 -9.06 4.72 -27.93
C PRO A 8 -9.09 5.05 -26.42
N GLY A 9 -7.94 4.99 -25.77
CA GLY A 9 -7.82 5.24 -24.33
C GLY A 9 -8.17 4.06 -23.42
N SER A 10 -8.57 2.91 -23.97
CA SER A 10 -8.76 1.69 -23.19
C SER A 10 -7.42 1.05 -22.79
N PRO A 11 -7.37 0.29 -21.68
CA PRO A 11 -6.20 -0.50 -21.35
C PRO A 11 -5.82 -1.44 -22.49
N LYS A 12 -4.53 -1.54 -22.79
CA LYS A 12 -4.02 -2.46 -23.81
C LYS A 12 -4.00 -3.88 -23.25
N LEU A 13 -4.85 -4.74 -23.73
CA LEU A 13 -4.96 -6.12 -23.28
C LEU A 13 -4.25 -7.08 -24.25
N LYS A 14 -3.58 -8.09 -23.70
CA LYS A 14 -2.98 -9.17 -24.49
C LYS A 14 -4.08 -10.05 -25.04
N ALA A 15 -4.03 -10.33 -26.32
CA ALA A 15 -4.96 -11.20 -27.01
C ALA A 15 -4.23 -12.36 -27.68
N ASN A 16 -4.91 -13.50 -27.78
CA ASN A 16 -4.47 -14.64 -28.61
C ASN A 16 -4.77 -14.38 -30.09
N ALA A 17 -4.38 -15.32 -30.95
CA ALA A 17 -4.61 -15.25 -32.40
C ALA A 17 -6.10 -15.11 -32.78
N ASP A 18 -7.02 -15.61 -31.96
CA ASP A 18 -8.47 -15.54 -32.15
C ASP A 18 -9.09 -14.22 -31.64
N GLY A 19 -8.29 -13.26 -31.16
CA GLY A 19 -8.73 -11.98 -30.59
C GLY A 19 -9.40 -12.12 -29.23
N LYS A 20 -9.24 -13.23 -28.52
CA LYS A 20 -9.70 -13.39 -27.13
C LYS A 20 -8.64 -12.90 -26.15
N ILE A 21 -9.08 -12.27 -25.07
CA ILE A 21 -8.19 -11.80 -24.00
C ILE A 21 -7.50 -13.00 -23.36
N GLU A 22 -6.18 -12.98 -23.35
CA GLU A 22 -5.35 -14.00 -22.73
C GLU A 22 -5.01 -13.61 -21.29
N LYS A 23 -5.13 -14.59 -20.38
CA LYS A 23 -4.71 -14.40 -18.98
C LYS A 23 -3.26 -14.84 -18.83
N GLU A 24 -2.46 -14.01 -18.18
CA GLU A 24 -1.06 -14.31 -17.91
C GLU A 24 -0.82 -14.42 -16.40
N ARG A 25 0.08 -15.32 -16.02
CA ARG A 25 0.49 -15.47 -14.63
C ARG A 25 1.54 -14.42 -14.29
N LEU A 26 1.19 -13.43 -13.46
CA LEU A 26 2.05 -12.32 -13.08
C LEU A 26 2.92 -12.60 -11.85
N GLY A 27 2.71 -13.71 -11.15
CA GLY A 27 3.49 -14.08 -9.98
C GLY A 27 2.73 -14.96 -9.00
N ASN A 28 3.20 -14.98 -7.75
CA ASN A 28 2.59 -15.71 -6.65
C ASN A 28 2.30 -14.74 -5.50
N THR A 29 1.17 -14.89 -4.84
CA THR A 29 0.83 -14.13 -3.64
C THR A 29 1.53 -14.66 -2.38
N ILE A 30 1.95 -15.94 -2.41
CA ILE A 30 2.71 -16.55 -1.32
C ILE A 30 4.17 -16.09 -1.41
N PRO A 31 4.75 -15.54 -0.34
CA PRO A 31 6.14 -15.13 -0.31
C PRO A 31 7.09 -16.31 -0.55
N LYS A 32 8.20 -16.05 -1.22
CA LYS A 32 9.30 -17.03 -1.37
C LYS A 32 10.13 -17.14 -0.09
N ILE A 33 10.33 -16.02 0.59
CA ILE A 33 11.15 -15.95 1.80
C ILE A 33 10.45 -15.02 2.78
N THR A 34 10.29 -15.49 4.02
CA THR A 34 9.83 -14.66 5.15
C THR A 34 10.75 -14.90 6.34
N GLY A 35 10.92 -13.90 7.16
CA GLY A 35 11.73 -14.04 8.35
C GLY A 35 11.76 -12.77 9.20
N GLY A 36 12.53 -12.85 10.28
CA GLY A 36 12.77 -11.71 11.14
C GLY A 36 14.17 -11.80 11.76
N PHE A 37 14.69 -10.65 12.14
CA PHE A 37 15.95 -10.55 12.86
C PHE A 37 15.86 -9.46 13.91
N GLY A 38 16.63 -9.60 14.97
CA GLY A 38 16.71 -8.63 16.05
C GLY A 38 18.13 -8.20 16.35
N ILE A 39 18.27 -6.98 16.79
CA ILE A 39 19.52 -6.39 17.25
C ILE A 39 19.34 -6.01 18.71
N ASN A 40 20.22 -6.47 19.60
CA ASN A 40 20.28 -6.07 20.99
C ASN A 40 21.65 -5.50 21.28
N ALA A 41 21.68 -4.31 21.86
CA ALA A 41 22.91 -3.64 22.26
C ALA A 41 22.77 -3.11 23.69
N ARG A 42 23.86 -3.19 24.46
CA ARG A 42 23.91 -2.63 25.80
C ARG A 42 25.21 -1.86 25.96
N TYR A 43 25.06 -0.63 26.44
CA TYR A 43 26.22 0.20 26.77
C TYR A 43 25.99 0.91 28.09
N LYS A 44 26.80 0.56 29.12
CA LYS A 44 26.63 1.05 30.49
C LYS A 44 25.22 0.82 31.04
N SER A 45 24.49 1.89 31.29
CA SER A 45 23.11 1.89 31.79
C SER A 45 22.05 1.91 30.69
N PHE A 46 22.44 2.02 29.42
CA PHE A 46 21.52 2.03 28.29
C PHE A 46 21.42 0.65 27.67
N ASP A 47 20.23 0.27 27.29
CA ASP A 47 19.93 -0.88 26.48
C ASP A 47 19.07 -0.49 25.26
N LEU A 48 19.36 -1.09 24.16
CA LEU A 48 18.65 -0.94 22.89
C LEU A 48 18.25 -2.30 22.38
N SER A 49 17.00 -2.47 22.00
CA SER A 49 16.55 -3.63 21.23
C SER A 49 15.75 -3.16 20.02
N ALA A 50 15.98 -3.78 18.89
CA ALA A 50 15.23 -3.54 17.67
C ALA A 50 14.89 -4.86 17.03
N PHE A 51 13.65 -5.00 16.53
CA PHE A 51 13.20 -6.19 15.82
C PHE A 51 12.60 -5.80 14.47
N PHE A 52 12.99 -6.56 13.46
CA PHE A 52 12.61 -6.38 12.07
C PHE A 52 11.98 -7.66 11.55
N ASN A 53 10.95 -7.52 10.70
CA ASN A 53 10.43 -8.62 9.90
C ASN A 53 10.42 -8.26 8.43
N TYR A 54 10.53 -9.27 7.58
CA TYR A 54 10.56 -9.10 6.14
C TYR A 54 9.78 -10.20 5.42
N SER A 55 9.29 -9.85 4.25
CA SER A 55 8.67 -10.76 3.29
C SER A 55 9.14 -10.40 1.90
N LEU A 56 9.54 -11.40 1.10
CA LEU A 56 10.14 -11.18 -0.21
C LEU A 56 9.55 -12.12 -1.25
N GLY A 57 9.35 -11.58 -2.47
CA GLY A 57 9.00 -12.37 -3.65
C GLY A 57 7.52 -12.72 -3.79
N ASN A 58 6.63 -12.06 -3.03
CA ASN A 58 5.19 -12.13 -3.19
C ASN A 58 4.65 -10.97 -4.02
N LYS A 59 3.49 -11.21 -4.63
CA LYS A 59 2.68 -10.19 -5.31
C LYS A 59 1.41 -9.93 -4.51
N ILE A 60 0.90 -8.70 -4.59
CA ILE A 60 -0.35 -8.28 -3.95
C ILE A 60 -1.27 -7.71 -5.03
N ILE A 61 -2.53 -8.09 -4.99
CA ILE A 61 -3.57 -7.48 -5.81
C ILE A 61 -4.12 -6.29 -5.03
N ASN A 62 -3.82 -5.09 -5.50
CA ASN A 62 -4.38 -3.85 -4.96
C ASN A 62 -5.80 -3.64 -5.51
N ALA A 63 -6.78 -4.25 -4.85
CA ALA A 63 -8.17 -4.15 -5.26
C ALA A 63 -8.76 -2.75 -4.99
N THR A 64 -8.20 -2.00 -4.04
CA THR A 64 -8.54 -0.58 -3.82
C THR A 64 -8.17 0.26 -5.03
N LYS A 65 -6.99 0.01 -5.62
CA LYS A 65 -6.53 0.64 -6.84
C LYS A 65 -7.45 0.33 -8.02
N LEU A 66 -7.88 -0.93 -8.17
CA LEU A 66 -8.88 -1.34 -9.17
C LEU A 66 -10.21 -0.60 -8.95
N ALA A 67 -10.71 -0.57 -7.72
CA ALA A 67 -12.00 0.06 -7.41
C ALA A 67 -12.00 1.58 -7.67
N SER A 68 -10.88 2.26 -7.45
CA SER A 68 -10.70 3.71 -7.66
C SER A 68 -10.13 4.07 -9.04
N GLY A 69 -9.86 3.10 -9.89
CA GLY A 69 -9.29 3.29 -11.23
C GLY A 69 -10.31 3.31 -12.37
N PHE A 70 -11.60 3.03 -12.08
CA PHE A 70 -12.63 2.96 -13.10
C PHE A 70 -13.85 3.80 -12.71
N TYR A 71 -14.32 4.56 -13.67
CA TYR A 71 -15.54 5.33 -13.54
C TYR A 71 -16.75 4.51 -14.00
N SER A 72 -17.84 4.58 -13.27
CA SER A 72 -19.14 4.06 -13.68
C SER A 72 -20.25 4.93 -13.14
N ASP A 73 -21.43 4.88 -13.75
CA ASP A 73 -22.60 5.67 -13.30
C ASP A 73 -23.00 5.38 -11.85
N THR A 74 -22.70 4.18 -11.35
CA THR A 74 -22.95 3.79 -9.96
C THR A 74 -21.88 4.27 -8.98
N LYS A 75 -20.75 4.79 -9.48
CA LYS A 75 -19.58 5.24 -8.70
C LYS A 75 -19.14 6.66 -9.05
N LYS A 76 -20.02 7.45 -9.67
CA LYS A 76 -19.69 8.82 -10.11
C LYS A 76 -19.29 9.77 -8.99
N ASP A 77 -19.71 9.49 -7.77
CA ASP A 77 -19.40 10.29 -6.58
C ASP A 77 -18.08 9.88 -5.90
N TRP A 78 -17.38 8.86 -6.43
CA TRP A 78 -16.11 8.40 -5.89
C TRP A 78 -14.95 9.13 -6.56
N ASN A 79 -13.94 9.50 -5.76
CA ASN A 79 -12.71 10.06 -6.29
C ASN A 79 -11.88 8.97 -6.98
N LEU A 80 -11.32 9.32 -8.13
CA LEU A 80 -10.33 8.49 -8.81
C LEU A 80 -9.01 8.50 -8.03
N ASN A 81 -8.23 7.43 -8.21
CA ASN A 81 -6.86 7.37 -7.72
C ASN A 81 -6.02 8.53 -8.32
N ASN A 82 -5.09 9.04 -7.54
CA ASN A 82 -4.21 10.16 -7.90
C ASN A 82 -3.36 9.92 -9.16
N GLU A 83 -3.19 8.66 -9.58
CA GLU A 83 -2.55 8.30 -10.84
C GLU A 83 -3.33 8.79 -12.07
N PHE A 84 -4.65 8.96 -11.94
CA PHE A 84 -5.55 9.45 -13.00
C PHE A 84 -5.68 10.96 -13.04
N ASN A 85 -4.64 11.70 -12.69
CA ASN A 85 -4.66 13.15 -12.83
C ASN A 85 -4.75 13.57 -14.31
N LEU A 86 -5.22 14.80 -14.55
CA LEU A 86 -5.51 15.31 -15.89
C LEU A 86 -4.30 15.30 -16.84
N SER A 87 -3.08 15.40 -16.31
CA SER A 87 -1.87 15.43 -17.10
C SER A 87 -1.37 14.06 -17.55
N LYS A 88 -1.86 12.98 -16.93
CA LYS A 88 -1.39 11.60 -17.18
C LYS A 88 -2.44 10.70 -17.80
N ARG A 89 -3.71 10.96 -17.54
CA ARG A 89 -4.79 10.10 -18.04
C ARG A 89 -5.14 10.43 -19.49
N TYR A 90 -5.47 9.42 -20.24
CA TYR A 90 -6.08 9.59 -21.55
C TYR A 90 -7.45 10.25 -21.41
N THR A 91 -7.75 11.25 -22.25
CA THR A 91 -9.04 11.94 -22.26
C THR A 91 -9.67 11.95 -23.63
N TRP A 92 -11.00 11.88 -23.68
CA TRP A 92 -11.77 12.11 -24.88
C TRP A 92 -12.25 13.55 -25.01
N ILE A 93 -12.19 14.32 -23.92
CA ILE A 93 -12.72 15.68 -23.85
C ILE A 93 -11.68 16.66 -24.38
N ASP A 94 -12.06 17.47 -25.34
CA ASP A 94 -11.26 18.58 -25.82
C ASP A 94 -11.29 19.72 -24.76
N PRO A 95 -10.15 20.09 -24.18
CA PRO A 95 -10.12 21.15 -23.16
C PRO A 95 -10.47 22.53 -23.71
N ALA A 96 -10.47 22.73 -25.04
CA ALA A 96 -10.80 24.01 -25.66
C ALA A 96 -12.30 24.31 -25.66
N ASN A 97 -13.14 23.29 -25.77
CA ASN A 97 -14.60 23.47 -25.89
C ASN A 97 -15.42 22.54 -24.97
N GLY A 98 -14.77 21.62 -24.24
CA GLY A 98 -15.43 20.67 -23.34
C GLY A 98 -16.21 19.55 -24.06
N MET A 99 -16.08 19.41 -25.36
CA MET A 99 -16.79 18.39 -26.14
C MET A 99 -16.02 17.08 -26.19
N ASP A 100 -16.75 15.97 -26.31
CA ASP A 100 -16.18 14.65 -26.54
C ASP A 100 -15.76 14.49 -28.01
N MET A 101 -14.46 14.39 -28.25
CA MET A 101 -13.85 14.25 -29.58
C MET A 101 -14.20 12.95 -30.30
N THR A 102 -14.75 11.96 -29.58
CA THR A 102 -15.22 10.69 -30.15
C THR A 102 -16.72 10.73 -30.49
N SER A 103 -17.41 11.79 -30.12
CA SER A 103 -18.84 11.95 -30.36
C SER A 103 -19.16 12.26 -31.82
N LYS A 104 -20.33 11.80 -32.28
CA LYS A 104 -20.82 12.12 -33.63
C LYS A 104 -20.98 13.63 -33.86
N SER A 105 -21.37 14.38 -32.82
CA SER A 105 -21.52 15.82 -32.89
C SER A 105 -20.19 16.52 -33.16
N TYR A 106 -19.13 16.15 -32.47
CA TYR A 106 -17.80 16.70 -32.69
C TYR A 106 -17.25 16.37 -34.08
N ILE A 107 -17.43 15.09 -34.52
CA ILE A 107 -16.97 14.65 -35.83
C ILE A 107 -17.74 15.37 -36.96
N ASN A 108 -19.03 15.60 -36.80
CA ASN A 108 -19.84 16.33 -37.80
C ASN A 108 -19.45 17.82 -37.88
N GLU A 109 -19.03 18.43 -36.78
CA GLU A 109 -18.67 19.85 -36.70
C GLU A 109 -17.24 20.11 -37.23
N PHE A 110 -16.28 19.28 -36.81
CA PHE A 110 -14.86 19.52 -37.09
C PHE A 110 -14.25 18.58 -38.13
N GLY A 111 -14.91 17.52 -38.47
CA GLY A 111 -14.42 16.44 -39.37
C GLY A 111 -13.63 15.37 -38.63
N SER A 112 -13.63 14.16 -39.23
CA SER A 112 -12.98 12.97 -38.63
C SER A 112 -11.47 13.12 -38.51
N ASP A 113 -10.81 13.68 -39.50
CA ASP A 113 -9.34 13.83 -39.53
C ASP A 113 -8.87 14.83 -38.46
N TYR A 114 -9.61 15.94 -38.32
CA TYR A 114 -9.36 16.90 -37.24
C TYR A 114 -9.53 16.25 -35.87
N ALA A 115 -10.63 15.52 -35.65
CA ALA A 115 -10.91 14.84 -34.39
C ALA A 115 -9.79 13.86 -34.00
N ILE A 116 -9.31 13.05 -34.97
CA ILE A 116 -8.21 12.10 -34.75
C ILE A 116 -6.91 12.81 -34.40
N ASN A 117 -6.53 13.85 -35.18
CA ASN A 117 -5.29 14.61 -34.93
C ASN A 117 -5.33 15.30 -33.57
N ARG A 118 -6.46 15.91 -33.24
CA ARG A 118 -6.66 16.59 -31.97
C ARG A 118 -6.61 15.63 -30.78
N LEU A 119 -7.23 14.44 -30.92
CA LEU A 119 -7.19 13.39 -29.91
C LEU A 119 -5.75 12.91 -29.65
N ASN A 120 -4.97 12.72 -30.71
CA ASN A 120 -3.56 12.32 -30.61
C ASN A 120 -2.69 13.42 -29.99
N GLU A 121 -2.90 14.68 -30.37
CA GLU A 121 -2.17 15.83 -29.81
C GLU A 121 -2.37 15.95 -28.29
N ILE A 122 -3.62 15.94 -27.84
CA ILE A 122 -3.97 16.12 -26.42
C ILE A 122 -3.44 14.95 -25.59
N ASN A 123 -3.46 13.74 -26.14
CA ASN A 123 -3.05 12.53 -25.42
C ASN A 123 -1.60 12.08 -25.67
N ALA A 124 -0.77 12.91 -26.34
CA ALA A 124 0.62 12.56 -26.62
C ALA A 124 1.47 12.25 -25.37
N GLY A 125 1.13 12.87 -24.22
CA GLY A 125 1.76 12.62 -22.92
C GLY A 125 1.01 11.66 -22.01
N ALA A 126 -0.09 11.07 -22.45
CA ALA A 126 -0.89 10.17 -21.61
C ALA A 126 -0.15 8.87 -21.33
N SER A 127 -0.03 8.52 -20.06
CA SER A 127 0.66 7.31 -19.58
C SER A 127 -0.28 6.30 -18.94
N ILE A 128 -1.55 6.68 -18.71
CA ILE A 128 -2.57 5.81 -18.12
C ILE A 128 -3.86 5.88 -18.95
N PHE A 129 -4.61 4.81 -18.96
CA PHE A 129 -5.87 4.69 -19.70
C PHE A 129 -6.95 5.66 -19.21
N ASN A 130 -8.01 5.84 -19.99
CA ASN A 130 -9.18 6.57 -19.60
C ASN A 130 -10.04 5.72 -18.62
N PRO A 131 -10.33 6.18 -17.40
CA PRO A 131 -11.10 5.42 -16.42
C PRO A 131 -12.53 5.10 -16.86
N ALA A 132 -13.08 5.86 -17.81
CA ALA A 132 -14.42 5.62 -18.38
C ALA A 132 -14.41 4.72 -19.62
N SER A 133 -13.24 4.25 -20.07
CA SER A 133 -13.10 3.51 -21.33
C SER A 133 -13.72 2.12 -21.32
N ILE A 134 -13.94 1.53 -20.14
CA ILE A 134 -14.55 0.20 -19.99
C ILE A 134 -15.52 0.20 -18.80
N THR A 135 -16.64 -0.50 -18.97
CA THR A 135 -17.69 -0.61 -17.94
C THR A 135 -17.49 -1.77 -16.99
N GLN A 136 -16.75 -2.80 -17.39
CA GLN A 136 -16.43 -3.96 -16.56
C GLN A 136 -14.95 -3.91 -16.17
N ILE A 137 -14.67 -3.89 -14.88
CA ILE A 137 -13.30 -3.82 -14.33
C ILE A 137 -12.60 -5.16 -14.56
N PRO A 138 -11.64 -5.27 -15.49
CA PRO A 138 -10.82 -6.46 -15.62
C PRO A 138 -9.74 -6.46 -14.57
N LEU A 139 -9.24 -7.64 -14.20
CA LEU A 139 -8.02 -7.75 -13.40
C LEU A 139 -6.83 -7.41 -14.31
N LEU A 140 -6.26 -6.23 -14.11
CA LEU A 140 -5.13 -5.72 -14.87
C LEU A 140 -3.83 -5.94 -14.10
N ASP A 141 -2.73 -6.15 -14.83
CA ASP A 141 -1.36 -6.19 -14.29
C ASP A 141 -0.99 -4.92 -13.53
N TRP A 142 -1.54 -3.78 -13.95
CA TRP A 142 -1.44 -2.49 -13.28
C TRP A 142 -1.81 -2.51 -11.80
N ALA A 143 -2.72 -3.40 -11.38
CA ALA A 143 -3.14 -3.54 -9.98
C ALA A 143 -2.40 -4.66 -9.23
N VAL A 144 -1.50 -5.39 -9.91
CA VAL A 144 -0.68 -6.45 -9.31
C VAL A 144 0.69 -5.89 -8.99
N GLU A 145 0.93 -5.61 -7.72
CA GLU A 145 2.12 -4.93 -7.25
C GLU A 145 3.09 -5.86 -6.52
N ASP A 146 4.30 -5.36 -6.28
CA ASP A 146 5.28 -6.05 -5.47
C ASP A 146 4.92 -5.94 -3.99
N GLY A 147 4.71 -7.08 -3.35
CA GLY A 147 4.39 -7.17 -1.94
C GLY A 147 5.59 -7.30 -1.02
N ALA A 148 6.80 -7.19 -1.54
CA ALA A 148 8.02 -7.27 -0.73
C ALA A 148 8.11 -6.10 0.25
N PHE A 149 8.51 -6.40 1.49
CA PHE A 149 8.71 -5.38 2.50
C PHE A 149 9.76 -5.76 3.54
N LEU A 150 10.29 -4.74 4.19
CA LEU A 150 11.04 -4.81 5.44
C LEU A 150 10.39 -3.86 6.45
N ARG A 151 9.91 -4.39 7.56
CA ARG A 151 9.24 -3.63 8.61
C ARG A 151 10.10 -3.50 9.85
N VAL A 152 10.19 -2.30 10.39
CA VAL A 152 10.69 -2.01 11.73
C VAL A 152 9.54 -2.26 12.70
N ASN A 153 9.50 -3.48 13.27
CA ASN A 153 8.40 -3.93 14.14
C ASN A 153 8.40 -3.19 15.47
N ASN A 154 9.54 -3.19 16.14
CA ASN A 154 9.70 -2.40 17.35
C ASN A 154 11.15 -1.93 17.52
N ILE A 155 11.29 -0.81 18.20
CA ILE A 155 12.55 -0.32 18.76
C ILE A 155 12.27 0.07 20.19
N SER A 156 13.06 -0.49 21.12
CA SER A 156 12.99 -0.19 22.54
C SER A 156 14.32 0.35 23.02
N ILE A 157 14.28 1.48 23.71
CA ILE A 157 15.44 2.11 24.34
C ILE A 157 15.18 2.14 25.84
N GLY A 158 16.04 1.49 26.62
CA GLY A 158 15.94 1.44 28.07
C GLY A 158 17.11 2.16 28.73
N TYR A 159 16.83 2.72 29.89
CA TYR A 159 17.83 3.31 30.80
C TYR A 159 17.63 2.78 32.22
N THR A 160 18.64 2.13 32.74
CA THR A 160 18.66 1.66 34.14
C THR A 160 19.40 2.67 35.01
N LEU A 161 18.76 3.20 36.04
CA LEU A 161 19.38 4.18 36.90
C LEU A 161 20.57 3.56 37.67
N PRO A 162 21.70 4.29 37.81
CA PRO A 162 22.84 3.86 38.59
C PRO A 162 22.47 3.65 40.06
N LYS A 163 23.07 2.65 40.71
CA LYS A 163 22.80 2.24 42.09
C LYS A 163 22.86 3.40 43.11
N VAL A 164 23.76 4.35 42.89
CA VAL A 164 23.93 5.51 43.77
C VAL A 164 22.65 6.37 43.90
N PHE A 165 21.93 6.53 42.80
CA PHE A 165 20.66 7.28 42.79
C PHE A 165 19.50 6.45 43.35
N VAL A 166 19.48 5.15 42.99
CA VAL A 166 18.41 4.22 43.40
C VAL A 166 18.41 4.01 44.92
N GLN A 167 19.58 3.90 45.53
CA GLN A 167 19.73 3.73 46.98
C GLN A 167 19.23 4.94 47.78
N LYS A 168 19.43 6.18 47.28
CA LYS A 168 18.87 7.38 47.88
C LYS A 168 17.35 7.40 47.91
N LEU A 169 16.71 6.70 46.96
CA LEU A 169 15.27 6.58 46.85
C LEU A 169 14.71 5.35 47.57
N GLN A 170 15.55 4.62 48.33
CA GLN A 170 15.18 3.34 48.99
C GLN A 170 14.62 2.28 48.05
N MET A 171 15.05 2.29 46.80
CA MET A 171 14.67 1.34 45.79
C MET A 171 15.81 0.38 45.48
N GLN A 172 15.50 -0.82 44.93
CA GLN A 172 16.52 -1.77 44.50
C GLN A 172 16.95 -1.57 43.06
N ASN A 173 15.98 -1.28 42.20
CA ASN A 173 16.23 -1.04 40.77
C ASN A 173 15.14 -0.12 40.22
N VAL A 174 15.56 0.80 39.35
CA VAL A 174 14.66 1.66 38.57
C VAL A 174 15.12 1.60 37.10
N ARG A 175 14.24 1.15 36.21
CA ARG A 175 14.48 1.16 34.79
C ARG A 175 13.33 1.86 34.09
N ILE A 176 13.66 2.79 33.20
CA ILE A 176 12.72 3.49 32.33
C ILE A 176 13.00 3.03 30.91
N TYR A 177 11.98 2.68 30.18
CA TYR A 177 12.15 2.36 28.77
C TYR A 177 11.03 2.93 27.92
N PHE A 178 11.38 3.21 26.69
CA PHE A 178 10.49 3.71 25.66
C PHE A 178 10.52 2.75 24.48
N THR A 179 9.34 2.32 24.04
CA THR A 179 9.20 1.39 22.91
C THR A 179 8.25 1.97 21.87
N GLY A 180 8.71 2.03 20.65
CA GLY A 180 7.88 2.32 19.49
C GLY A 180 7.59 1.04 18.71
N TYR A 181 6.32 0.84 18.29
CA TYR A 181 5.88 -0.29 17.50
C TYR A 181 5.42 0.14 16.12
N ASN A 182 5.63 -0.72 15.11
CA ASN A 182 5.26 -0.51 13.71
C ASN A 182 5.77 0.83 13.15
N LEU A 183 7.03 1.16 13.45
CA LEU A 183 7.58 2.49 13.20
C LEU A 183 7.67 2.82 11.73
N TYR A 184 8.11 1.87 10.91
CA TYR A 184 8.25 2.09 9.49
C TYR A 184 8.19 0.79 8.70
N CYS A 185 7.69 0.87 7.46
CA CYS A 185 7.66 -0.23 6.50
C CYS A 185 8.34 0.23 5.19
N PHE A 186 9.47 -0.36 4.88
CA PHE A 186 10.15 -0.17 3.60
C PHE A 186 9.51 -1.09 2.57
N THR A 187 8.82 -0.52 1.59
CA THR A 187 8.13 -1.28 0.54
C THR A 187 7.98 -0.45 -0.72
N LYS A 188 7.79 -1.11 -1.85
CA LYS A 188 7.38 -0.50 -3.13
C LYS A 188 5.88 -0.57 -3.37
N TYR A 189 5.15 -1.20 -2.47
CA TYR A 189 3.70 -1.30 -2.55
C TYR A 189 3.05 0.08 -2.41
N SER A 190 2.11 0.41 -3.31
CA SER A 190 1.45 1.73 -3.34
C SER A 190 0.29 1.84 -2.36
N GLY A 191 -0.22 0.73 -1.84
CA GLY A 191 -1.28 0.70 -0.82
C GLY A 191 -0.77 1.05 0.57
N ALA A 192 -1.68 1.02 1.53
CA ALA A 192 -1.40 1.46 2.90
C ALA A 192 -0.45 0.53 3.66
N ASP A 193 -0.55 -0.78 3.45
CA ASP A 193 0.27 -1.78 4.16
C ASP A 193 0.36 -3.08 3.34
N PRO A 194 1.58 -3.56 2.96
CA PRO A 194 1.74 -4.79 2.18
C PRO A 194 1.44 -6.08 2.95
N GLU A 195 1.24 -6.00 4.25
CA GLU A 195 0.94 -7.16 5.12
C GLU A 195 -0.56 -7.37 5.33
N VAL A 196 -1.41 -6.48 4.79
CA VAL A 196 -2.85 -6.60 4.90
C VAL A 196 -3.40 -7.61 3.90
N ASP A 197 -4.38 -8.37 4.35
CA ASP A 197 -5.14 -9.31 3.54
C ASP A 197 -6.61 -9.19 3.91
N THR A 198 -7.41 -8.76 2.95
CA THR A 198 -8.86 -8.62 3.12
C THR A 198 -9.56 -9.97 3.20
N CYS A 199 -8.95 -10.99 2.62
CA CYS A 199 -9.52 -12.34 2.54
C CYS A 199 -9.10 -13.26 3.70
N ARG A 200 -8.88 -12.74 4.89
CA ARG A 200 -8.40 -13.50 6.08
C ARG A 200 -9.18 -14.78 6.39
N LYS A 201 -10.46 -14.84 6.01
CA LYS A 201 -11.31 -16.00 6.24
C LYS A 201 -11.24 -17.04 5.11
N THR A 202 -10.52 -16.72 4.04
CA THR A 202 -10.44 -17.56 2.85
C THR A 202 -8.96 -17.83 2.53
N PRO A 203 -8.34 -18.83 3.15
CA PRO A 203 -6.91 -19.11 2.98
C PRO A 203 -6.53 -19.48 1.53
N MET A 204 -7.51 -19.75 0.69
CA MET A 204 -7.30 -20.06 -0.74
C MET A 204 -7.03 -18.86 -1.62
N THR A 205 -7.25 -17.63 -1.13
CA THR A 205 -7.08 -16.38 -1.89
C THR A 205 -6.29 -15.34 -1.10
N PRO A 206 -5.05 -15.63 -0.67
CA PRO A 206 -4.21 -14.67 0.05
C PRO A 206 -3.72 -13.56 -0.89
N GLY A 207 -3.35 -12.41 -0.31
CA GLY A 207 -2.67 -11.32 -1.03
C GLY A 207 -3.61 -10.42 -1.82
N ILE A 208 -4.84 -10.21 -1.34
CA ILE A 208 -5.77 -9.21 -1.86
C ILE A 208 -5.94 -8.10 -0.83
N ASP A 209 -5.57 -6.88 -1.20
CA ASP A 209 -5.82 -5.68 -0.40
C ASP A 209 -7.02 -4.89 -0.95
N TYR A 210 -8.12 -4.87 -0.21
CA TYR A 210 -9.29 -4.05 -0.49
C TYR A 210 -9.65 -3.23 0.74
N SER A 211 -9.07 -2.02 0.84
CA SER A 211 -9.31 -1.06 1.92
C SER A 211 -9.11 -1.63 3.33
N ALA A 212 -8.21 -2.60 3.49
CA ALA A 212 -7.90 -3.14 4.80
C ALA A 212 -7.14 -2.11 5.64
N TYR A 213 -7.47 -2.05 6.93
CA TYR A 213 -6.86 -1.08 7.83
C TYR A 213 -5.38 -1.43 8.09
N PRO A 214 -4.45 -0.49 7.86
CA PRO A 214 -3.02 -0.73 8.09
C PRO A 214 -2.71 -0.86 9.58
N LYS A 215 -1.56 -1.47 9.89
CA LYS A 215 -1.06 -1.55 11.27
C LYS A 215 -0.77 -0.16 11.80
N SER A 216 -1.33 0.16 12.97
CA SER A 216 -1.11 1.44 13.64
C SER A 216 0.29 1.52 14.26
N ARG A 217 0.86 2.73 14.28
CA ARG A 217 2.04 3.02 15.10
C ARG A 217 1.61 3.25 16.54
N SER A 218 2.36 2.71 17.47
CA SER A 218 2.13 2.97 18.89
C SER A 218 3.45 3.22 19.64
N PHE A 219 3.37 4.04 20.67
CA PHE A 219 4.49 4.39 21.51
C PHE A 219 4.11 4.12 22.96
N VAL A 220 5.00 3.44 23.68
CA VAL A 220 4.79 3.05 25.06
C VAL A 220 5.99 3.51 25.88
N ALA A 221 5.73 4.24 26.95
CA ALA A 221 6.73 4.61 27.94
C ALA A 221 6.40 3.88 29.26
N VAL A 222 7.37 3.19 29.83
CA VAL A 222 7.19 2.41 31.05
C VAL A 222 8.32 2.71 32.00
N SER A 223 7.98 2.91 33.28
CA SER A 223 8.92 2.87 34.38
C SER A 223 8.70 1.60 35.19
N TYR A 224 9.77 0.86 35.42
CA TYR A 224 9.78 -0.32 36.27
C TYR A 224 10.58 -0.03 37.51
N THR A 225 9.96 -0.20 38.68
CA THR A 225 10.58 0.04 40.00
C THR A 225 10.47 -1.21 40.86
N HIS A 226 11.57 -1.62 41.47
CA HIS A 226 11.59 -2.69 42.46
C HIS A 226 11.88 -2.09 43.85
N LEU A 227 10.90 -2.14 44.74
CA LEU A 227 11.03 -1.68 46.12
C LEU A 227 11.77 -2.72 46.96
N ARG A 228 12.53 -2.28 47.93
CA ARG A 228 13.13 -3.15 48.96
C ARG A 228 12.01 -3.65 49.87
N ALA A 229 11.79 -4.95 49.93
CA ALA A 229 10.93 -5.49 50.98
C ALA A 229 11.55 -5.18 52.32
N HIS A 230 10.83 -4.51 53.18
CA HIS A 230 11.20 -4.37 54.60
C HIS A 230 10.89 -5.74 55.22
N GLU A 231 11.92 -6.55 55.45
CA GLU A 231 11.76 -7.68 56.38
C GLU A 231 11.59 -7.08 57.78
N THR A 232 10.35 -7.05 58.25
CA THR A 232 10.10 -6.92 59.66
C THR A 232 10.43 -8.28 60.28
N CYS A 233 11.69 -8.46 60.71
CA CYS A 233 12.02 -9.45 61.72
C CYS A 233 11.24 -9.05 62.97
N ALA A 234 10.14 -9.72 63.20
CA ALA A 234 9.59 -9.78 64.56
C ALA A 234 10.41 -10.83 65.28
N ASP A 235 11.44 -10.38 66.01
CA ASP A 235 12.05 -11.18 67.05
C ASP A 235 11.02 -11.32 68.18
N LEU A 236 10.49 -12.53 68.33
CA LEU A 236 9.81 -13.01 69.52
C LEU A 236 10.78 -13.86 70.33
#